data_7757527f840a42e41ff5ee118d43a6f3
#
_entry.id   7757527f840a42e41ff5ee118d43a6f3
#
_cell.length_a   1.000
_cell.length_b   1.000
_cell.length_c   1.000
_cell.angle_alpha   90.00
_cell.angle_beta   90.00
_cell.angle_gamma   90.00
#
_symmetry.space_group_name_H-M   'P 1'
#
loop_
_entity.id
_entity.type
_entity.pdbx_description
1 polymer ?
#
loop_
_entity_poly.entity_id
_entity_poly.type
_entity_poly.pdbx_seq_one_letter_code
_entity_poly.pdbx_strand_id
1 'polypeptide(L)'
;LDVVAGRNGVLDLVVEENLDTVFLEGSSNVDKAAMAQILNYPNAYIGLSDGGAHVQFHGGYGYSTRLLGYWVRQEGIMSLEQAVRRLTFESASALCRRIPT
;
A
#
# COMPACT_ATOMS: atom_id res chain seq x y z
N LEU A 1 11.32 -15.67 -20.67
CA LEU A 1 9.98 -15.26 -20.22
C LEU A 1 9.38 -14.48 -21.37
N ASP A 2 8.58 -15.17 -22.17
CA ASP A 2 7.82 -14.54 -23.23
C ASP A 2 6.83 -13.57 -22.59
N VAL A 3 6.89 -12.32 -23.02
CA VAL A 3 5.94 -11.29 -22.61
C VAL A 3 4.58 -11.74 -23.12
N VAL A 4 3.75 -12.21 -22.24
CA VAL A 4 2.35 -12.54 -22.55
C VAL A 4 1.69 -11.28 -23.09
N ALA A 5 1.46 -11.26 -24.39
CA ALA A 5 0.99 -10.08 -25.10
C ALA A 5 -0.46 -9.75 -24.70
N GLY A 6 -0.61 -8.87 -23.75
CA GLY A 6 -1.88 -8.27 -23.40
C GLY A 6 -2.82 -9.13 -22.55
N ARG A 7 -4.00 -8.55 -22.29
CA ARG A 7 -5.05 -9.10 -21.42
C ARG A 7 -5.51 -10.51 -21.81
N ASN A 8 -5.59 -10.80 -23.09
CA ASN A 8 -6.06 -12.10 -23.58
C ASN A 8 -5.05 -13.20 -23.27
N GLY A 9 -3.75 -12.95 -23.39
CA GLY A 9 -2.72 -13.92 -23.08
C GLY A 9 -2.67 -14.32 -21.60
N VAL A 10 -2.98 -13.40 -20.68
CA VAL A 10 -3.11 -13.72 -19.25
C VAL A 10 -4.30 -14.65 -19.00
N LEU A 11 -5.44 -14.38 -19.62
CA LEU A 11 -6.64 -15.19 -19.47
C LEU A 11 -6.45 -16.57 -20.09
N ASP A 12 -5.83 -16.65 -21.25
CA ASP A 12 -5.54 -17.91 -21.92
C ASP A 12 -4.63 -18.79 -21.05
N LEU A 13 -3.56 -18.22 -20.49
CA LEU A 13 -2.65 -18.93 -19.60
C LEU A 13 -3.35 -19.42 -18.33
N VAL A 14 -4.18 -18.60 -17.70
CA VAL A 14 -4.92 -18.97 -16.49
C VAL A 14 -5.91 -20.12 -16.76
N VAL A 15 -6.56 -20.11 -17.92
CA VAL A 15 -7.46 -21.20 -18.33
C VAL A 15 -6.67 -22.47 -18.65
N GLU A 16 -5.55 -22.36 -19.35
CA GLU A 16 -4.68 -23.48 -19.72
C GLU A 16 -4.08 -24.17 -18.48
N GLU A 17 -3.70 -23.41 -17.47
CA GLU A 17 -3.17 -23.90 -16.20
C GLU A 17 -4.27 -24.22 -15.15
N ASN A 18 -5.51 -24.25 -15.54
CA ASN A 18 -6.65 -24.59 -14.67
C ASN A 18 -6.75 -23.74 -13.41
N LEU A 19 -6.46 -22.44 -13.51
CA LEU A 19 -6.45 -21.44 -12.42
C LEU A 19 -5.31 -21.61 -11.39
N ASP A 20 -4.33 -22.46 -11.65
CA ASP A 20 -3.17 -22.65 -10.76
C ASP A 20 -2.03 -21.65 -11.05
N THR A 21 -2.21 -20.76 -12.03
CA THR A 21 -1.20 -19.77 -12.44
C THR A 21 -0.88 -18.80 -11.30
N VAL A 22 0.40 -18.64 -11.01
CA VAL A 22 0.90 -17.64 -10.05
C VAL A 22 1.63 -16.54 -10.80
N PHE A 23 1.15 -15.31 -10.65
CA PHE A 23 1.79 -14.14 -11.24
C PHE A 23 2.66 -13.44 -10.20
N LEU A 24 3.85 -13.02 -10.64
CA LEU A 24 4.72 -12.15 -9.85
C LEU A 24 4.63 -10.73 -10.43
N GLU A 25 4.19 -9.81 -9.60
CA GLU A 25 4.15 -8.39 -9.93
C GLU A 25 5.34 -7.68 -9.28
N GLY A 26 5.92 -6.73 -10.01
CA GLY A 26 6.97 -5.87 -9.46
C GLY A 26 6.42 -4.98 -8.34
N SER A 27 7.24 -4.73 -7.32
CA SER A 27 6.85 -3.83 -6.24
C SER A 27 6.57 -2.43 -6.77
N SER A 28 5.43 -1.88 -6.41
CA SER A 28 5.11 -0.46 -6.59
C SER A 28 5.78 0.39 -5.49
N ASN A 29 5.83 1.69 -5.69
CA ASN A 29 6.32 2.65 -4.69
C ASN A 29 7.77 2.38 -4.23
N VAL A 30 8.65 2.04 -5.19
CA VAL A 30 10.06 1.72 -4.91
C VAL A 30 10.94 2.97 -4.82
N ASP A 31 10.50 4.10 -5.37
CA ASP A 31 11.23 5.37 -5.28
C ASP A 31 11.07 5.97 -3.88
N LYS A 32 12.15 5.95 -3.10
CA LYS A 32 12.16 6.45 -1.72
C LYS A 32 11.88 7.95 -1.63
N ALA A 33 12.39 8.75 -2.56
CA ALA A 33 12.22 10.20 -2.54
C ALA A 33 10.75 10.56 -2.83
N ALA A 34 10.16 9.93 -3.83
CA ALA A 34 8.74 10.09 -4.14
C ALA A 34 7.86 9.62 -2.98
N MET A 35 8.17 8.48 -2.36
CA MET A 35 7.43 7.99 -1.20
C MET A 35 7.53 8.92 0.01
N ALA A 36 8.71 9.49 0.27
CA ALA A 36 8.87 10.47 1.34
C ALA A 36 8.01 11.72 1.12
N GLN A 37 7.92 12.20 -0.13
CA GLN A 37 7.04 13.31 -0.48
C GLN A 37 5.56 12.96 -0.28
N ILE A 38 5.12 11.81 -0.74
CA ILE A 38 3.73 11.34 -0.59
C ILE A 38 3.37 11.19 0.89
N LEU A 39 4.24 10.53 1.66
CA LEU A 39 4.01 10.30 3.09
C LEU A 39 4.00 11.60 3.92
N ASN A 40 4.66 12.67 3.47
CA ASN A 40 4.63 13.98 4.10
C ASN A 40 3.60 14.93 3.50
N TYR A 41 2.91 14.54 2.43
CA TYR A 41 1.97 15.45 1.77
C TYR A 41 0.75 15.74 2.64
N PRO A 42 0.40 17.02 2.89
CA PRO A 42 -0.62 17.40 3.87
C PRO A 42 -2.02 16.87 3.58
N ASN A 43 -2.35 16.67 2.30
CA ASN A 43 -3.67 16.22 1.86
C ASN A 43 -3.71 14.72 1.54
N ALA A 44 -2.63 13.98 1.79
CA ALA A 44 -2.61 12.53 1.70
C ALA A 44 -2.89 11.93 3.08
N TYR A 45 -3.78 10.98 3.14
CA TYR A 45 -4.09 10.24 4.37
C TYR A 45 -3.54 8.83 4.28
N ILE A 46 -3.07 8.31 5.40
CA ILE A 46 -2.67 6.91 5.48
C ILE A 46 -3.95 6.09 5.64
N GLY A 47 -4.23 5.30 4.62
CA GLY A 47 -5.47 4.55 4.51
C GLY A 47 -5.43 3.19 5.21
N LEU A 48 -5.95 2.19 4.54
CA LEU A 48 -6.08 0.83 5.03
C LEU A 48 -5.12 -0.13 4.30
N SER A 49 -5.03 -1.33 4.81
CA SER A 49 -4.04 -2.33 4.38
C SER A 49 -4.57 -3.38 3.42
N ASP A 50 -5.87 -3.41 3.15
CA ASP A 50 -6.57 -4.53 2.49
C ASP A 50 -6.33 -5.90 3.16
N GLY A 51 -5.76 -5.91 4.36
CA GLY A 51 -5.60 -7.10 5.18
C GLY A 51 -6.96 -7.74 5.46
N GLY A 52 -7.03 -9.04 5.39
CA GLY A 52 -8.29 -9.78 5.47
C GLY A 52 -8.84 -10.19 4.11
N ALA A 53 -8.90 -9.30 3.14
CA ALA A 53 -9.32 -9.65 1.78
C ALA A 53 -8.17 -10.26 0.95
N HIS A 54 -6.96 -9.71 1.09
CA HIS A 54 -5.82 -10.01 0.22
C HIS A 54 -4.60 -10.59 0.96
N VAL A 55 -4.77 -11.08 2.17
CA VAL A 55 -3.67 -11.55 3.02
C VAL A 55 -2.86 -12.70 2.41
N GLN A 56 -3.45 -13.48 1.52
CA GLN A 56 -2.78 -14.62 0.88
C GLN A 56 -1.71 -14.20 -0.14
N PHE A 57 -1.83 -13.02 -0.73
CA PHE A 57 -0.94 -12.56 -1.81
C PHE A 57 -0.44 -11.12 -1.63
N HIS A 58 -0.85 -10.43 -0.57
CA HIS A 58 -0.53 -9.04 -0.37
C HIS A 58 -0.05 -8.76 1.05
N GLY A 59 1.15 -8.20 1.19
CA GLY A 59 1.78 -7.89 2.49
C GLY A 59 1.44 -6.51 3.07
N GLY A 60 0.46 -5.81 2.53
CA GLY A 60 0.13 -4.43 2.92
C GLY A 60 -0.38 -4.24 4.35
N TYR A 61 -0.79 -5.31 5.02
CA TYR A 61 -1.29 -5.27 6.40
C TYR A 61 -0.26 -4.77 7.43
N GLY A 62 1.04 -4.84 7.11
CA GLY A 62 2.11 -4.29 7.93
C GLY A 62 2.40 -2.79 7.73
N TYR A 63 1.53 -2.04 7.04
CA TYR A 63 1.79 -0.64 6.67
C TYR A 63 2.09 0.29 7.85
N SER A 64 1.39 0.15 8.97
CA SER A 64 1.59 0.97 10.16
C SER A 64 2.94 0.71 10.83
N THR A 65 3.30 -0.56 11.00
CA THR A 65 4.61 -0.94 11.55
C THR A 65 5.75 -0.59 10.60
N ARG A 66 5.53 -0.69 9.29
CA ARG A 66 6.49 -0.24 8.28
C ARG A 66 6.69 1.27 8.30
N LEU A 67 5.63 2.05 8.49
CA LEU A 67 5.76 3.50 8.65
C LEU A 67 6.65 3.82 9.85
N LEU A 68 6.34 3.25 11.02
CA LEU A 68 7.06 3.54 12.26
C LEU A 68 8.49 2.97 12.25
N GLY A 69 8.67 1.73 11.79
CA GLY A 69 9.97 1.05 11.81
C GLY A 69 10.91 1.50 10.70
N TYR A 70 10.42 1.56 9.48
CA TYR A 70 11.26 1.87 8.33
C TYR A 70 11.32 3.38 8.04
N TRP A 71 10.18 4.02 7.76
CA TRP A 71 10.16 5.40 7.32
C TRP A 71 10.53 6.41 8.42
N VAL A 72 10.09 6.17 9.66
CA VAL A 72 10.43 7.03 10.80
C VAL A 72 11.81 6.71 11.36
N ARG A 73 12.02 5.44 11.76
CA ARG A 73 13.25 5.08 12.48
C ARG A 73 14.48 4.95 11.59
N GLN A 74 14.37 4.36 10.42
CA GLN A 74 15.51 4.13 9.53
C GLN A 74 15.73 5.29 8.56
N GLU A 75 14.69 5.74 7.87
CA GLU A 75 14.80 6.78 6.85
C GLU A 75 14.64 8.21 7.41
N GLY A 76 14.05 8.36 8.61
CA GLY A 76 13.95 9.65 9.31
C GLY A 76 13.14 10.72 8.58
N ILE A 77 12.16 10.32 7.76
CA ILE A 77 11.41 11.26 6.92
C ILE A 77 10.41 12.13 7.68
N MET A 78 10.05 11.73 8.89
CA MET A 78 9.17 12.47 9.79
C MET A 78 9.41 12.05 11.24
N SER A 79 8.91 12.83 12.21
CA SER A 79 8.99 12.45 13.62
C SER A 79 8.01 11.33 13.99
N LEU A 80 8.26 10.66 15.11
CA LEU A 80 7.37 9.62 15.62
C LEU A 80 5.97 10.18 15.91
N GLU A 81 5.89 11.37 16.50
CA GLU A 81 4.64 12.06 16.83
C GLU A 81 3.84 12.38 15.57
N GLN A 82 4.50 12.83 14.52
CA GLN A 82 3.87 13.06 13.22
C GLN A 82 3.32 11.76 12.64
N ALA A 83 4.10 10.69 12.66
CA ALA A 83 3.68 9.40 12.13
C ALA A 83 2.47 8.84 12.89
N VAL A 84 2.49 8.90 14.22
CA VAL A 84 1.34 8.49 15.05
C VAL A 84 0.11 9.34 14.75
N ARG A 85 0.27 10.65 14.65
CA ARG A 85 -0.83 11.56 14.28
C ARG A 85 -1.44 11.20 12.92
N ARG A 86 -0.60 10.92 11.92
CA ARG A 86 -1.06 10.54 10.57
C ARG A 86 -1.79 9.21 10.55
N LEU A 87 -1.34 8.24 11.34
CA LEU A 87 -2.00 6.92 11.46
C LEU A 87 -3.33 6.95 12.21
N THR A 88 -3.56 7.97 13.03
CA THR A 88 -4.69 8.00 13.96
C THR A 88 -5.59 9.21 13.75
N PHE A 89 -5.20 10.35 14.30
CA PHE A 89 -6.01 11.56 14.34
C PHE A 89 -6.38 12.09 12.96
N GLU A 90 -5.45 12.15 12.02
CA GLU A 90 -5.71 12.71 10.69
C GLU A 90 -6.69 11.84 9.90
N SER A 91 -6.49 10.53 9.92
CA SER A 91 -7.40 9.58 9.26
C SER A 91 -8.79 9.60 9.89
N ALA A 92 -8.89 9.61 11.22
CA ALA A 92 -10.16 9.72 11.93
C ALA A 92 -10.87 11.05 11.65
N SER A 93 -10.15 12.17 11.66
CA SER A 93 -10.69 13.49 11.37
C SER A 93 -11.23 13.61 9.95
N ALA A 94 -10.56 13.00 8.98
CA ALA A 94 -11.01 12.98 7.60
C ALA A 94 -12.33 12.22 7.42
N LEU A 95 -12.50 11.12 8.15
CA LEU A 95 -13.73 10.33 8.14
C LEU A 95 -14.86 11.02 8.90
N CYS A 96 -14.61 11.56 10.09
CA CYS A 96 -15.62 12.24 10.90
C CYS A 96 -16.18 13.50 10.26
N ARG A 97 -15.41 14.21 9.44
CA ARG A 97 -15.90 15.38 8.67
C ARG A 97 -16.99 15.04 7.65
N ARG A 98 -17.15 13.78 7.30
CA ARG A 98 -18.12 13.30 6.31
C ARG A 98 -19.38 12.70 6.92
N ILE A 99 -19.48 12.63 8.25
CA ILE A 99 -20.69 12.18 8.93
C ILE A 99 -21.48 13.44 9.30
N PRO A 100 -22.57 13.77 8.58
CA PRO A 100 -23.47 14.82 9.02
C PRO A 100 -24.07 14.40 10.35
N THR A 101 -23.88 15.20 11.37
CA THR A 101 -24.59 15.05 12.65
C THR A 101 -26.05 15.38 12.46
#